data_55b9c09620f48e9699781fd25ec00a70
#
_entry.id   55b9c09620f48e9699781fd25ec00a70
#
_cell.length_a   1.000
_cell.length_b   1.000
_cell.length_c   1.000
_cell.angle_alpha   90.00
_cell.angle_beta   90.00
_cell.angle_gamma   90.00
#
_symmetry.space_group_name_H-M   'P 1'
#
loop_
_entity.id
_entity.type
_entity.pdbx_description
1 polymer ?
#
loop_
_entity_poly.entity_id
_entity_poly.type
_entity_poly.pdbx_seq_one_letter_code
_entity_poly.pdbx_strand_id
1 'polypeptide(L)'
;MFLLRILTGILVLVALWFSKAGAQSPQNGVDTSQVMEGSEEPAERGIRLDYGLNLGGYLASGVTANYYNGSGAYSGIGNQGTLAQILSSSNTYSYNRIRQDIGYDFSLHGLPMNMRYSPAMMLGLYASLQINPRLALLVESNFTRLRAEDQFTIKLERFSNIEGDNIERYLISGTEERIDVRFGIQYTFFRADSYVHPFMEFGFTATDTKAKNNTARIAGQTYSIHFPGTSRYFPERDFGLGLGAHGSLGLAMDVSEEFRFSVGYSLIYNKINLGNNQDFGFQHSIFVRLSLSNLFQSG
;
A
#
# COMPACT_ATOMS: atom_id res chain seq x y z
N MET A 1 -5.87 12.12 5.61
CA MET A 1 -6.48 12.67 6.85
C MET A 1 -7.71 11.87 7.31
N PHE A 2 -8.57 11.39 6.43
CA PHE A 2 -9.77 10.60 6.74
C PHE A 2 -9.45 9.22 7.35
N LEU A 3 -8.54 8.46 6.74
CA LEU A 3 -8.10 7.13 7.23
C LEU A 3 -7.41 7.20 8.60
N LEU A 4 -6.62 8.25 8.85
CA LEU A 4 -5.99 8.46 10.16
C LEU A 4 -7.05 8.64 11.25
N ARG A 5 -8.16 9.34 10.95
CA ARG A 5 -9.31 9.50 11.86
C ARG A 5 -10.08 8.20 12.07
N ILE A 6 -10.21 7.37 11.03
CA ILE A 6 -10.83 6.03 11.14
C ILE A 6 -9.94 5.11 11.99
N LEU A 7 -8.63 5.11 11.74
CA LEU A 7 -7.66 4.30 12.51
C LEU A 7 -7.65 4.71 14.00
N THR A 8 -7.65 6.02 14.27
CA THR A 8 -7.76 6.54 15.63
C THR A 8 -9.10 6.16 16.27
N GLY A 9 -10.20 6.21 15.51
CA GLY A 9 -11.53 5.79 15.97
C GLY A 9 -11.62 4.30 16.28
N ILE A 10 -11.02 3.44 15.48
CA ILE A 10 -10.96 1.99 15.71
C ILE A 10 -10.09 1.68 16.92
N LEU A 11 -8.92 2.33 17.06
CA LEU A 11 -8.04 2.16 18.23
C LEU A 11 -8.74 2.59 19.53
N VAL A 12 -9.49 3.68 19.50
CA VAL A 12 -10.28 4.17 20.65
C VAL A 12 -11.45 3.23 20.95
N LEU A 13 -12.15 2.70 19.95
CA LEU A 13 -13.23 1.72 20.13
C LEU A 13 -12.71 0.40 20.70
N VAL A 14 -11.57 -0.09 20.24
CA VAL A 14 -10.89 -1.27 20.78
C VAL A 14 -10.49 -1.02 22.24
N ALA A 15 -9.89 0.13 22.55
CA ALA A 15 -9.52 0.51 23.92
C ALA A 15 -10.73 0.64 24.86
N LEU A 16 -11.85 1.23 24.38
CA LEU A 16 -13.09 1.36 25.14
C LEU A 16 -13.80 0.01 25.37
N TRP A 17 -13.69 -0.92 24.40
CA TRP A 17 -14.24 -2.26 24.57
C TRP A 17 -13.48 -3.04 25.64
N PHE A 18 -12.16 -2.90 25.71
CA PHE A 18 -11.31 -3.52 26.75
C PHE A 18 -11.55 -2.92 28.14
N SER A 19 -11.83 -1.61 28.24
CA SER A 19 -12.11 -0.98 29.55
C SER A 19 -13.45 -1.44 30.16
N LYS A 20 -14.41 -1.90 29.34
CA LYS A 20 -15.69 -2.47 29.82
C LYS A 20 -15.61 -3.96 30.16
N ALA A 21 -14.72 -4.72 29.54
CA ALA A 21 -14.55 -6.14 29.81
C ALA A 21 -13.90 -6.42 31.19
N GLY A 22 -13.19 -5.43 31.76
CA GLY A 22 -12.56 -5.54 33.09
C GLY A 22 -13.47 -5.22 34.28
N ALA A 23 -14.76 -4.88 34.09
CA ALA A 23 -15.63 -4.36 35.16
C ALA A 23 -16.70 -5.33 35.68
N GLN A 24 -16.63 -6.63 35.36
CA GLN A 24 -17.52 -7.64 35.92
C GLN A 24 -16.76 -8.61 36.82
N SER A 25 -16.66 -8.27 38.11
CA SER A 25 -16.26 -9.19 39.15
C SER A 25 -17.51 -9.98 39.62
N PRO A 26 -17.58 -11.29 39.57
CA PRO A 26 -18.57 -12.06 40.28
C PRO A 26 -18.05 -12.33 41.67
N GLN A 27 -18.63 -11.64 42.68
CA GLN A 27 -18.66 -12.14 44.04
C GLN A 27 -19.61 -13.33 44.11
N ASN A 28 -19.09 -14.55 44.35
CA ASN A 28 -19.83 -15.57 45.07
C ASN A 28 -18.85 -16.57 45.69
N GLY A 29 -18.72 -16.45 47.00
CA GLY A 29 -18.11 -17.49 47.83
C GLY A 29 -19.04 -18.68 47.95
N VAL A 30 -18.52 -19.85 47.65
CA VAL A 30 -19.02 -21.13 48.24
C VAL A 30 -17.81 -21.98 48.50
N ASP A 31 -17.57 -22.24 49.77
CA ASP A 31 -16.64 -23.17 50.35
C ASP A 31 -17.17 -24.61 50.13
N THR A 32 -16.45 -25.46 49.42
CA THR A 32 -16.63 -26.90 49.53
C THR A 32 -15.32 -27.59 49.19
N SER A 33 -14.62 -28.00 50.23
CA SER A 33 -13.60 -29.04 50.21
C SER A 33 -14.18 -30.36 49.73
N GLN A 34 -13.84 -30.80 48.49
CA GLN A 34 -13.79 -32.20 48.13
C GLN A 34 -12.67 -32.46 47.11
N VAL A 35 -11.79 -33.31 47.56
CA VAL A 35 -10.72 -33.98 46.82
C VAL A 35 -11.34 -34.80 45.70
N MET A 36 -10.97 -34.58 44.45
CA MET A 36 -10.97 -35.59 43.39
C MET A 36 -9.81 -35.40 42.43
N GLU A 37 -9.10 -36.47 42.23
CA GLU A 37 -7.98 -36.65 41.30
C GLU A 37 -8.31 -36.29 39.87
N GLY A 38 -7.35 -35.66 39.21
CA GLY A 38 -7.12 -35.84 37.77
C GLY A 38 -8.09 -35.16 36.83
N SER A 39 -8.36 -33.85 37.00
CA SER A 39 -8.77 -32.98 35.90
C SER A 39 -7.65 -31.99 35.65
N GLU A 40 -7.00 -32.10 34.50
CA GLU A 40 -6.21 -31.02 33.96
C GLU A 40 -7.09 -29.75 33.98
N GLU A 41 -6.81 -28.83 34.91
CA GLU A 41 -7.45 -27.53 34.93
C GLU A 41 -7.29 -26.93 33.52
N PRO A 42 -8.40 -26.53 32.88
CA PRO A 42 -8.28 -25.81 31.64
C PRO A 42 -7.53 -24.52 31.96
N ALA A 43 -6.27 -24.45 31.58
CA ALA A 43 -5.43 -23.25 31.71
C ALA A 43 -6.27 -22.03 31.37
N GLU A 44 -6.47 -21.13 32.35
CA GLU A 44 -7.19 -19.87 32.15
C GLU A 44 -6.67 -19.21 30.91
N ARG A 45 -7.49 -19.21 29.86
CA ARG A 45 -7.10 -18.70 28.53
C ARG A 45 -7.17 -17.18 28.58
N GLY A 46 -6.11 -16.55 29.07
CA GLY A 46 -5.93 -15.12 28.96
C GLY A 46 -5.99 -14.69 27.48
N ILE A 47 -6.63 -13.57 27.24
CA ILE A 47 -6.65 -12.95 25.90
C ILE A 47 -5.23 -12.46 25.60
N ARG A 48 -4.60 -13.00 24.54
CA ARG A 48 -3.27 -12.57 24.08
C ARG A 48 -3.41 -11.53 22.97
N LEU A 49 -2.80 -10.39 23.17
CA LEU A 49 -2.69 -9.34 22.16
C LEU A 49 -1.23 -9.28 21.68
N ASP A 50 -1.03 -9.48 20.38
CA ASP A 50 0.26 -9.28 19.73
C ASP A 50 0.21 -7.95 18.93
N TYR A 51 1.26 -7.14 19.02
CA TYR A 51 1.42 -5.91 18.24
C TYR A 51 2.85 -5.75 17.78
N GLY A 52 3.05 -5.10 16.65
CA GLY A 52 4.40 -5.02 16.11
C GLY A 52 4.53 -4.20 14.84
N LEU A 53 5.67 -4.40 14.20
CA LEU A 53 6.06 -3.72 12.96
C LEU A 53 6.16 -4.71 11.81
N ASN A 54 5.68 -4.27 10.64
CA ASN A 54 5.92 -4.92 9.36
C ASN A 54 6.96 -4.16 8.56
N LEU A 55 7.93 -4.88 8.03
CA LEU A 55 8.90 -4.37 7.05
C LEU A 55 8.89 -5.29 5.84
N GLY A 56 8.96 -4.74 4.63
CA GLY A 56 8.91 -5.63 3.47
C GLY A 56 9.17 -4.97 2.14
N GLY A 57 9.09 -5.81 1.10
CA GLY A 57 9.06 -5.41 -0.29
C GLY A 57 7.65 -5.49 -0.85
N TYR A 58 7.27 -4.51 -1.65
CA TYR A 58 5.96 -4.41 -2.30
C TYR A 58 6.13 -4.33 -3.81
N LEU A 59 5.41 -5.17 -4.53
CA LEU A 59 5.37 -5.25 -5.98
C LEU A 59 3.96 -4.89 -6.45
N ALA A 60 3.79 -3.68 -6.92
CA ALA A 60 2.51 -3.17 -7.38
C ALA A 60 2.16 -3.69 -8.77
N SER A 61 0.86 -3.90 -9.03
CA SER A 61 0.34 -4.12 -10.37
C SER A 61 0.60 -2.91 -11.28
N GLY A 62 0.96 -3.15 -12.53
CA GLY A 62 1.15 -2.10 -13.53
C GLY A 62 -0.15 -1.43 -14.00
N VAL A 63 -1.32 -1.92 -13.59
CA VAL A 63 -2.64 -1.44 -14.07
C VAL A 63 -2.79 0.08 -13.91
N THR A 64 -2.38 0.63 -12.78
CA THR A 64 -2.48 2.07 -12.51
C THR A 64 -1.25 2.88 -12.93
N ALA A 65 -0.15 2.23 -13.30
CA ALA A 65 1.09 2.93 -13.68
C ALA A 65 0.91 3.81 -14.93
N ASN A 66 0.01 3.42 -15.84
CA ASN A 66 -0.31 4.21 -17.03
C ASN A 66 -1.00 5.55 -16.74
N TYR A 67 -1.46 5.80 -15.50
CA TYR A 67 -1.89 7.11 -15.05
C TYR A 67 -0.78 8.16 -15.26
N TYR A 68 0.48 7.75 -15.17
CA TYR A 68 1.65 8.62 -15.26
C TYR A 68 2.25 8.72 -16.66
N ASN A 69 1.63 8.13 -17.69
CA ASN A 69 2.18 8.09 -19.05
C ASN A 69 2.14 9.41 -19.82
N GLY A 70 1.56 10.47 -19.24
CA GLY A 70 1.47 11.80 -19.83
C GLY A 70 0.34 11.98 -20.84
N SER A 71 -0.50 10.96 -21.11
CA SER A 71 -1.61 11.06 -22.06
C SER A 71 -2.79 11.88 -21.53
N GLY A 72 -2.94 11.98 -20.19
CA GLY A 72 -4.11 12.57 -19.54
C GLY A 72 -5.38 11.70 -19.60
N ALA A 73 -5.35 10.57 -20.31
CA ALA A 73 -6.51 9.70 -20.50
C ALA A 73 -7.08 9.16 -19.19
N TYR A 74 -6.22 9.00 -18.19
CA TYR A 74 -6.56 8.43 -16.88
C TYR A 74 -6.80 9.50 -15.80
N SER A 75 -6.48 10.77 -16.07
CA SER A 75 -6.56 11.84 -15.06
C SER A 75 -7.94 12.45 -14.89
N GLY A 76 -8.85 12.22 -15.84
CA GLY A 76 -10.21 12.80 -15.78
C GLY A 76 -10.31 14.28 -16.17
N ILE A 77 -9.20 14.94 -16.49
CA ILE A 77 -9.13 16.39 -16.74
C ILE A 77 -9.30 16.74 -18.23
N GLY A 78 -9.51 15.76 -19.06
CA GLY A 78 -9.44 15.97 -20.51
C GLY A 78 -7.99 16.23 -20.97
N ASN A 79 -7.80 17.13 -21.92
CA ASN A 79 -6.48 17.39 -22.49
C ASN A 79 -5.63 18.39 -21.67
N GLN A 80 -6.09 18.87 -20.53
CA GLN A 80 -5.32 19.81 -19.70
C GLN A 80 -4.28 19.07 -18.86
N GLY A 81 -3.05 19.61 -18.81
CA GLY A 81 -1.96 19.00 -18.06
C GLY A 81 -1.33 17.76 -18.71
N THR A 82 -1.56 17.53 -20.02
CA THR A 82 -0.94 16.43 -20.75
C THR A 82 0.47 16.78 -21.22
N LEU A 83 1.28 15.74 -21.48
CA LEU A 83 2.59 15.94 -22.08
C LEU A 83 2.48 16.60 -23.47
N ALA A 84 1.46 16.23 -24.24
CA ALA A 84 1.17 16.84 -25.54
C ALA A 84 0.93 18.35 -25.42
N GLN A 85 0.23 18.81 -24.38
CA GLN A 85 -0.01 20.23 -24.15
C GLN A 85 1.29 20.96 -23.76
N ILE A 86 2.13 20.36 -22.91
CA ILE A 86 3.43 20.95 -22.53
C ILE A 86 4.33 21.10 -23.74
N LEU A 87 4.31 20.12 -24.65
CA LEU A 87 5.11 20.08 -25.88
C LEU A 87 4.47 20.83 -27.05
N SER A 88 3.27 21.39 -26.87
CA SER A 88 2.58 22.12 -27.93
C SER A 88 3.07 23.55 -28.04
N SER A 89 3.15 24.05 -29.26
CA SER A 89 3.43 25.49 -29.55
C SER A 89 2.41 26.44 -28.95
N SER A 90 1.20 25.98 -28.60
CA SER A 90 0.20 26.75 -27.87
C SER A 90 0.64 27.08 -26.43
N ASN A 91 1.50 26.25 -25.82
CA ASN A 91 2.15 26.57 -24.56
C ASN A 91 3.49 27.27 -24.80
N THR A 92 3.41 28.52 -25.24
CA THR A 92 4.56 29.28 -25.71
C THR A 92 5.74 29.28 -24.74
N TYR A 93 5.51 29.32 -23.44
CA TYR A 93 6.59 29.38 -22.46
C TYR A 93 7.38 28.07 -22.39
N SER A 94 6.69 26.95 -22.17
CA SER A 94 7.36 25.64 -22.08
C SER A 94 7.96 25.21 -23.41
N TYR A 95 7.23 25.41 -24.51
CA TYR A 95 7.69 25.07 -25.85
C TYR A 95 8.97 25.82 -26.23
N ASN A 96 9.00 27.16 -26.10
CA ASN A 96 10.17 27.95 -26.46
C ASN A 96 11.38 27.64 -25.60
N ARG A 97 11.19 27.34 -24.31
CA ARG A 97 12.28 26.93 -23.42
C ARG A 97 12.86 25.58 -23.84
N ILE A 98 12.02 24.60 -24.11
CA ILE A 98 12.46 23.28 -24.58
C ILE A 98 13.15 23.38 -25.94
N ARG A 99 12.59 24.18 -26.86
CA ARG A 99 13.17 24.44 -28.17
C ARG A 99 14.55 25.11 -28.06
N GLN A 100 14.73 26.05 -27.15
CA GLN A 100 16.01 26.70 -26.90
C GLN A 100 17.06 25.70 -26.40
N ASP A 101 16.67 24.77 -25.50
CA ASP A 101 17.56 23.76 -24.95
C ASP A 101 17.93 22.67 -25.97
N ILE A 102 16.99 22.28 -26.83
CA ILE A 102 17.18 21.26 -27.88
C ILE A 102 17.81 21.85 -29.14
N GLY A 103 17.54 23.11 -29.46
CA GLY A 103 18.04 23.80 -30.66
C GLY A 103 17.21 23.58 -31.94
N TYR A 104 16.14 22.80 -31.89
CA TYR A 104 15.27 22.47 -33.03
C TYR A 104 13.80 22.57 -32.66
N ASP A 105 12.95 22.77 -33.66
CA ASP A 105 11.51 22.54 -33.51
C ASP A 105 11.25 21.04 -33.32
N PHE A 106 10.20 20.71 -32.60
CA PHE A 106 9.91 19.31 -32.23
C PHE A 106 8.42 19.06 -32.10
N SER A 107 8.05 17.80 -32.17
CA SER A 107 6.70 17.31 -31.91
C SER A 107 6.71 16.04 -31.06
N LEU A 108 5.63 15.80 -30.31
CA LEU A 108 5.47 14.53 -29.58
C LEU A 108 5.30 13.40 -30.59
N HIS A 109 6.16 12.37 -30.51
CA HIS A 109 6.14 11.22 -31.40
C HIS A 109 5.46 10.00 -30.76
N GLY A 110 5.77 9.68 -29.51
CA GLY A 110 5.19 8.52 -28.84
C GLY A 110 5.20 8.62 -27.33
N LEU A 111 4.16 8.07 -26.72
CA LEU A 111 3.99 7.95 -25.28
C LEU A 111 4.20 6.50 -24.84
N PRO A 112 4.65 6.24 -23.59
CA PRO A 112 4.72 4.89 -23.06
C PRO A 112 3.33 4.28 -22.92
N MET A 113 3.18 3.03 -23.34
CA MET A 113 1.88 2.33 -23.27
C MET A 113 1.78 1.36 -22.10
N ASN A 114 2.90 0.89 -21.58
CA ASN A 114 2.95 -0.15 -20.54
C ASN A 114 3.90 0.24 -19.40
N MET A 115 3.64 1.36 -18.76
CA MET A 115 4.41 1.76 -17.58
C MET A 115 4.30 0.73 -16.46
N ARG A 116 5.36 0.62 -15.67
CA ARG A 116 5.42 -0.31 -14.53
C ARG A 116 5.98 0.39 -13.30
N TYR A 117 5.54 -0.07 -12.14
CA TYR A 117 6.15 0.35 -10.89
C TYR A 117 7.44 -0.41 -10.63
N SER A 118 8.42 0.30 -10.10
CA SER A 118 9.59 -0.31 -9.50
C SER A 118 9.20 -0.99 -8.18
N PRO A 119 9.88 -2.08 -7.78
CA PRO A 119 9.74 -2.64 -6.44
C PRO A 119 9.94 -1.56 -5.38
N ALA A 120 9.11 -1.56 -4.35
CA ALA A 120 9.12 -0.54 -3.31
C ALA A 120 9.25 -1.15 -1.92
N MET A 121 9.76 -0.37 -0.98
CA MET A 121 9.76 -0.75 0.43
C MET A 121 8.37 -0.51 1.03
N MET A 122 7.97 -1.40 1.91
CA MET A 122 6.75 -1.35 2.71
C MET A 122 7.12 -1.26 4.18
N LEU A 123 6.47 -0.35 4.90
CA LEU A 123 6.57 -0.20 6.35
C LEU A 123 5.16 -0.19 6.93
N GLY A 124 4.93 -0.94 8.01
CA GLY A 124 3.59 -1.02 8.57
C GLY A 124 3.56 -1.33 10.07
N LEU A 125 2.34 -1.20 10.59
CA LEU A 125 1.96 -1.58 11.94
C LEU A 125 1.07 -2.82 11.88
N TYR A 126 1.21 -3.68 12.85
CA TYR A 126 0.47 -4.92 12.98
C TYR A 126 -0.10 -5.04 14.39
N ALA A 127 -1.32 -5.55 14.50
CA ALA A 127 -1.90 -5.99 15.75
C ALA A 127 -2.76 -7.22 15.50
N SER A 128 -2.71 -8.20 16.41
CA SER A 128 -3.60 -9.37 16.38
C SER A 128 -4.10 -9.73 17.76
N LEU A 129 -5.35 -10.17 17.79
CA LEU A 129 -6.02 -10.65 18.97
C LEU A 129 -6.20 -12.16 18.87
N GLN A 130 -5.53 -12.93 19.69
CA GLN A 130 -5.61 -14.36 19.70
C GLN A 130 -6.90 -14.84 20.38
N ILE A 131 -7.76 -15.51 19.61
CA ILE A 131 -9.03 -16.08 20.10
C ILE A 131 -8.78 -17.45 20.73
N ASN A 132 -7.89 -18.24 20.10
CA ASN A 132 -7.46 -19.54 20.60
C ASN A 132 -6.03 -19.82 20.08
N PRO A 133 -5.34 -20.88 20.50
CA PRO A 133 -3.95 -21.14 20.09
C PRO A 133 -3.72 -21.20 18.58
N ARG A 134 -4.76 -21.39 17.76
CA ARG A 134 -4.66 -21.51 16.31
C ARG A 134 -5.25 -20.34 15.55
N LEU A 135 -6.15 -19.58 16.17
CA LEU A 135 -6.94 -18.55 15.48
C LEU A 135 -6.73 -17.18 16.11
N ALA A 136 -6.41 -16.19 15.30
CA ALA A 136 -6.33 -14.81 15.72
C ALA A 136 -7.06 -13.88 14.73
N LEU A 137 -7.63 -12.80 15.23
CA LEU A 137 -8.07 -11.66 14.42
C LEU A 137 -6.87 -10.73 14.21
N LEU A 138 -6.71 -10.20 13.01
CA LEU A 138 -5.60 -9.32 12.70
C LEU A 138 -6.05 -7.99 12.09
N VAL A 139 -5.28 -6.96 12.37
CA VAL A 139 -5.36 -5.64 11.74
C VAL A 139 -3.95 -5.22 11.37
N GLU A 140 -3.77 -4.80 10.13
CA GLU A 140 -2.52 -4.26 9.62
C GLU A 140 -2.74 -2.90 8.98
N SER A 141 -1.74 -2.02 9.08
CA SER A 141 -1.69 -0.77 8.30
C SER A 141 -0.30 -0.62 7.70
N ASN A 142 -0.20 -0.67 6.38
CA ASN A 142 1.06 -0.63 5.66
C ASN A 142 1.14 0.62 4.78
N PHE A 143 2.28 1.28 4.79
CA PHE A 143 2.62 2.42 3.94
C PHE A 143 3.64 2.00 2.89
N THR A 144 3.41 2.44 1.65
CA THR A 144 4.31 2.18 0.52
C THR A 144 4.39 3.40 -0.37
N ARG A 145 5.59 3.75 -0.84
CA ARG A 145 5.80 4.78 -1.84
C ARG A 145 6.28 4.15 -3.13
N LEU A 146 5.46 4.28 -4.18
CA LEU A 146 5.69 3.69 -5.49
C LEU A 146 6.26 4.71 -6.46
N ARG A 147 7.07 4.23 -7.40
CA ARG A 147 7.60 5.02 -8.51
C ARG A 147 7.40 4.25 -9.82
N ALA A 148 6.74 4.90 -10.78
CA ALA A 148 6.64 4.45 -12.15
C ALA A 148 7.56 5.27 -13.02
N GLU A 149 8.34 4.64 -13.90
CA GLU A 149 9.26 5.30 -14.83
C GLU A 149 9.21 4.62 -16.19
N ASP A 150 9.25 5.45 -17.25
CA ASP A 150 9.36 4.98 -18.61
C ASP A 150 9.88 6.11 -19.51
N GLN A 151 9.99 5.86 -20.80
CA GLN A 151 10.46 6.81 -21.78
C GLN A 151 9.35 7.16 -22.77
N PHE A 152 9.27 8.44 -23.11
CA PHE A 152 8.52 8.94 -24.25
C PHE A 152 9.45 9.44 -25.33
N THR A 153 8.95 9.62 -26.55
CA THR A 153 9.75 10.03 -27.69
C THR A 153 9.23 11.34 -28.27
N ILE A 154 10.16 12.19 -28.69
CA ILE A 154 9.89 13.37 -29.50
C ILE A 154 10.58 13.24 -30.84
N LYS A 155 9.98 13.82 -31.87
CA LYS A 155 10.56 13.95 -33.20
C LYS A 155 11.09 15.36 -33.37
N LEU A 156 12.36 15.48 -33.72
CA LEU A 156 13.01 16.75 -34.03
C LEU A 156 12.80 17.10 -35.49
N GLU A 157 12.54 18.39 -35.78
CA GLU A 157 12.44 18.92 -37.13
C GLU A 157 13.82 19.35 -37.63
N ARG A 158 14.75 18.42 -37.66
CA ARG A 158 16.08 18.63 -38.26
C ARG A 158 16.23 17.80 -39.54
N PHE A 159 17.01 18.29 -40.47
CA PHE A 159 17.32 17.54 -41.68
C PHE A 159 18.23 16.35 -41.32
N SER A 160 17.78 15.14 -41.63
CA SER A 160 18.56 13.93 -41.49
C SER A 160 18.26 12.96 -42.66
N ASN A 161 19.29 12.36 -43.20
CA ASN A 161 19.15 11.35 -44.26
C ASN A 161 18.98 9.93 -43.69
N ILE A 162 19.03 9.78 -42.38
CA ILE A 162 18.91 8.49 -41.69
C ILE A 162 17.54 8.43 -41.02
N GLU A 163 16.76 7.41 -41.37
CA GLU A 163 15.47 7.18 -40.73
C GLU A 163 15.64 6.88 -39.23
N GLY A 164 14.87 7.56 -38.40
CA GLY A 164 14.94 7.42 -36.93
C GLY A 164 15.98 8.32 -36.22
N ASP A 165 16.92 8.93 -36.95
CA ASP A 165 17.92 9.82 -36.34
C ASP A 165 17.32 11.10 -35.71
N ASN A 166 16.08 11.44 -36.10
CA ASN A 166 15.34 12.58 -35.60
C ASN A 166 14.48 12.27 -34.35
N ILE A 167 14.56 11.04 -33.81
CA ILE A 167 13.74 10.61 -32.66
C ILE A 167 14.62 10.59 -31.41
N GLU A 168 14.27 11.42 -30.43
CA GLU A 168 14.94 11.44 -29.14
C GLU A 168 14.04 10.89 -28.05
N ARG A 169 14.68 10.24 -27.04
CA ARG A 169 13.99 9.60 -25.91
C ARG A 169 14.21 10.42 -24.66
N TYR A 170 13.14 10.64 -23.93
CA TYR A 170 13.14 11.39 -22.68
C TYR A 170 12.39 10.63 -21.59
N LEU A 171 12.78 10.88 -20.34
CA LEU A 171 12.23 10.18 -19.19
C LEU A 171 10.92 10.81 -18.74
N ILE A 172 9.93 9.97 -18.45
CA ILE A 172 8.71 10.32 -17.74
C ILE A 172 8.64 9.50 -16.45
N SER A 173 8.22 10.13 -15.36
CA SER A 173 8.13 9.46 -14.06
C SER A 173 6.95 9.94 -13.24
N GLY A 174 6.34 9.01 -12.53
CA GLY A 174 5.29 9.26 -11.56
C GLY A 174 5.59 8.69 -10.19
N THR A 175 5.07 9.31 -9.16
CA THR A 175 5.21 8.85 -7.78
C THR A 175 3.86 8.85 -7.10
N GLU A 176 3.55 7.79 -6.38
CA GLU A 176 2.34 7.70 -5.56
C GLU A 176 2.64 7.11 -4.18
N GLU A 177 1.79 7.42 -3.23
CA GLU A 177 1.78 6.85 -1.90
C GLU A 177 0.52 6.00 -1.73
N ARG A 178 0.68 4.83 -1.15
CA ARG A 178 -0.41 3.92 -0.78
C ARG A 178 -0.38 3.64 0.71
N ILE A 179 -1.58 3.64 1.30
CA ILE A 179 -1.81 3.15 2.65
C ILE A 179 -2.80 2.00 2.53
N ASP A 180 -2.33 0.78 2.84
CA ASP A 180 -3.16 -0.42 2.86
C ASP A 180 -3.56 -0.72 4.30
N VAL A 181 -4.86 -0.77 4.57
CA VAL A 181 -5.40 -1.26 5.84
C VAL A 181 -6.04 -2.61 5.60
N ARG A 182 -5.60 -3.61 6.34
CA ARG A 182 -6.03 -5.00 6.21
C ARG A 182 -6.70 -5.46 7.49
N PHE A 183 -7.80 -6.18 7.34
CA PHE A 183 -8.54 -6.83 8.42
C PHE A 183 -8.74 -8.28 8.04
N GLY A 184 -8.44 -9.19 8.95
CA GLY A 184 -8.58 -10.60 8.62
C GLY A 184 -8.45 -11.52 9.81
N ILE A 185 -8.35 -12.77 9.47
CA ILE A 185 -8.09 -13.88 10.40
C ILE A 185 -6.79 -14.54 10.03
N GLN A 186 -6.02 -14.89 11.05
CA GLN A 186 -4.81 -15.69 10.95
C GLN A 186 -5.09 -17.07 11.54
N TYR A 187 -4.76 -18.10 10.78
CA TYR A 187 -4.73 -19.48 11.25
C TYR A 187 -3.29 -19.98 11.35
N THR A 188 -2.89 -20.40 12.53
CA THR A 188 -1.55 -20.92 12.81
C THR A 188 -1.61 -22.45 12.93
N PHE A 189 -0.78 -23.13 12.16
CA PHE A 189 -0.62 -24.59 12.23
C PHE A 189 0.31 -24.91 13.40
N PHE A 190 -0.29 -24.94 14.58
CA PHE A 190 0.46 -25.17 15.82
C PHE A 190 0.86 -26.62 15.98
N ARG A 191 2.14 -26.84 16.30
CA ARG A 191 2.68 -28.13 16.70
C ARG A 191 3.45 -27.93 17.99
N ALA A 192 3.09 -28.71 19.04
CA ALA A 192 3.60 -28.50 20.40
C ALA A 192 5.14 -28.56 20.53
N ASP A 193 5.80 -29.34 19.66
CA ASP A 193 7.25 -29.57 19.71
C ASP A 193 8.05 -28.68 18.71
N SER A 194 7.44 -27.67 18.13
CA SER A 194 8.08 -26.84 17.09
C SER A 194 8.23 -25.39 17.55
N TYR A 195 9.42 -24.82 17.33
CA TYR A 195 9.67 -23.38 17.49
C TYR A 195 9.20 -22.57 16.27
N VAL A 196 8.88 -23.23 15.16
CA VAL A 196 8.46 -22.60 13.92
C VAL A 196 7.05 -23.06 13.57
N HIS A 197 6.16 -22.11 13.42
CA HIS A 197 4.75 -22.34 13.15
C HIS A 197 4.37 -21.76 11.78
N PRO A 198 4.02 -22.60 10.80
CA PRO A 198 3.40 -22.10 9.58
C PRO A 198 2.07 -21.40 9.90
N PHE A 199 1.78 -20.33 9.17
CA PHE A 199 0.50 -19.64 9.27
C PHE A 199 -0.06 -19.26 7.91
N MET A 200 -1.37 -19.06 7.86
CA MET A 200 -2.08 -18.45 6.76
C MET A 200 -2.97 -17.33 7.26
N GLU A 201 -3.14 -16.32 6.43
CA GLU A 201 -4.01 -15.17 6.70
C GLU A 201 -4.96 -14.96 5.55
N PHE A 202 -6.19 -14.57 5.84
CA PHE A 202 -7.20 -14.19 4.86
C PHE A 202 -8.00 -13.01 5.39
N GLY A 203 -8.34 -12.08 4.50
CA GLY A 203 -9.13 -10.95 4.91
C GLY A 203 -9.43 -9.95 3.81
N PHE A 204 -9.95 -8.82 4.25
CA PHE A 204 -10.27 -7.68 3.39
C PHE A 204 -9.18 -6.63 3.48
N THR A 205 -9.00 -5.88 2.40
CA THR A 205 -8.09 -4.75 2.35
C THR A 205 -8.81 -3.50 1.85
N ALA A 206 -8.45 -2.38 2.44
CA ALA A 206 -8.81 -1.05 1.99
C ALA A 206 -7.53 -0.28 1.68
N THR A 207 -7.38 0.21 0.44
CA THR A 207 -6.19 0.91 -0.03
C THR A 207 -6.52 2.35 -0.34
N ASP A 208 -5.90 3.28 0.36
CA ASP A 208 -5.89 4.70 0.01
C ASP A 208 -4.69 4.99 -0.88
N THR A 209 -4.96 5.54 -2.07
CA THR A 209 -3.93 5.83 -3.07
C THR A 209 -3.90 7.32 -3.33
N LYS A 210 -2.71 7.92 -3.30
CA LYS A 210 -2.50 9.33 -3.56
C LYS A 210 -1.38 9.56 -4.54
N ALA A 211 -1.67 10.14 -5.72
CA ALA A 211 -0.66 10.63 -6.64
C ALA A 211 0.10 11.81 -6.03
N LYS A 212 1.42 11.82 -6.17
CA LYS A 212 2.31 12.86 -5.63
C LYS A 212 2.92 13.70 -6.73
N ASN A 213 3.56 13.05 -7.68
CA ASN A 213 4.25 13.74 -8.76
C ASN A 213 4.01 13.01 -10.08
N ASN A 214 3.90 13.79 -11.15
CA ASN A 214 4.00 13.31 -12.52
C ASN A 214 4.86 14.29 -13.30
N THR A 215 6.04 13.86 -13.77
CA THR A 215 7.05 14.75 -14.34
C THR A 215 7.68 14.14 -15.58
N ALA A 216 7.99 15.01 -16.56
CA ALA A 216 8.85 14.70 -17.70
C ALA A 216 10.18 15.42 -17.56
N ARG A 217 11.28 14.75 -17.88
CA ARG A 217 12.63 15.31 -17.91
C ARG A 217 13.09 15.43 -19.35
N ILE A 218 13.27 16.69 -19.83
CA ILE A 218 13.62 17.02 -21.21
C ILE A 218 14.83 17.92 -21.18
N ALA A 219 15.90 17.59 -21.92
CA ALA A 219 17.12 18.39 -22.02
C ALA A 219 17.69 18.83 -20.65
N GLY A 220 17.62 17.96 -19.63
CA GLY A 220 18.10 18.26 -18.29
C GLY A 220 17.12 19.02 -17.39
N GLN A 221 16.03 19.55 -17.93
CA GLN A 221 14.98 20.26 -17.19
C GLN A 221 13.83 19.33 -16.81
N THR A 222 13.18 19.62 -15.67
CA THR A 222 12.02 18.84 -15.19
C THR A 222 10.75 19.65 -15.36
N TYR A 223 9.78 19.07 -16.06
CA TYR A 223 8.46 19.64 -16.30
C TYR A 223 7.41 18.84 -15.55
N SER A 224 6.54 19.52 -14.81
CA SER A 224 5.40 18.87 -14.17
C SER A 224 4.30 18.68 -15.22
N ILE A 225 3.85 17.43 -15.39
CA ILE A 225 2.78 17.05 -16.33
C ILE A 225 1.42 17.28 -15.68
N HIS A 226 1.36 17.07 -14.37
CA HIS A 226 0.14 17.17 -13.59
C HIS A 226 0.42 17.94 -12.30
N PHE A 227 -0.44 18.91 -11.99
CA PHE A 227 -0.39 19.67 -10.75
C PHE A 227 -1.50 19.24 -9.81
N PRO A 228 -1.23 18.38 -8.82
CA PRO A 228 -2.23 18.06 -7.81
C PRO A 228 -2.71 19.33 -7.11
N GLY A 229 -4.01 19.63 -7.19
CA GLY A 229 -4.64 20.66 -6.36
C GLY A 229 -4.54 22.10 -6.85
N THR A 230 -4.11 22.41 -8.09
CA THR A 230 -4.06 23.78 -8.61
C THR A 230 -5.34 24.25 -9.27
N SER A 231 -6.26 23.37 -9.64
CA SER A 231 -7.55 23.76 -10.19
C SER A 231 -8.56 24.07 -9.06
N ARG A 232 -8.86 25.34 -8.84
CA ARG A 232 -9.95 25.77 -7.93
C ARG A 232 -11.34 25.32 -8.39
N TYR A 233 -11.50 24.95 -9.65
CA TYR A 233 -12.79 24.65 -10.27
C TYR A 233 -13.09 23.14 -10.39
N PHE A 234 -12.05 22.30 -10.44
CA PHE A 234 -12.18 20.86 -10.52
C PHE A 234 -11.15 20.25 -9.56
N PRO A 235 -11.53 19.94 -8.31
CA PRO A 235 -10.67 19.18 -7.42
C PRO A 235 -10.53 17.78 -8.01
N GLU A 236 -9.40 17.55 -8.67
CA GLU A 236 -9.07 16.23 -9.19
C GLU A 236 -8.96 15.24 -8.05
N ARG A 237 -9.51 14.08 -8.29
CA ARG A 237 -9.35 12.96 -7.37
C ARG A 237 -7.95 12.35 -7.56
N ASP A 238 -6.95 13.07 -7.10
CA ASP A 238 -5.58 12.55 -7.00
C ASP A 238 -5.44 11.49 -5.91
N PHE A 239 -6.54 11.16 -5.27
CA PHE A 239 -6.64 10.15 -4.23
C PHE A 239 -7.89 9.31 -4.43
N GLY A 240 -7.84 8.07 -3.98
CA GLY A 240 -9.00 7.19 -4.03
C GLY A 240 -8.89 6.01 -3.09
N LEU A 241 -10.03 5.65 -2.52
CA LEU A 241 -10.15 4.46 -1.69
C LEU A 241 -10.56 3.27 -2.55
N GLY A 242 -9.73 2.24 -2.57
CA GLY A 242 -10.00 0.96 -3.18
C GLY A 242 -10.29 -0.10 -2.12
N LEU A 243 -11.07 -1.10 -2.50
CA LEU A 243 -11.38 -2.26 -1.65
C LEU A 243 -10.95 -3.54 -2.34
N GLY A 244 -10.63 -4.56 -1.55
CA GLY A 244 -10.21 -5.85 -2.06
C GLY A 244 -10.11 -6.92 -0.98
N ALA A 245 -9.42 -8.00 -1.33
CA ALA A 245 -9.14 -9.11 -0.44
C ALA A 245 -7.64 -9.42 -0.46
N HIS A 246 -7.15 -10.02 0.60
CA HIS A 246 -5.77 -10.51 0.66
C HIS A 246 -5.71 -11.92 1.23
N GLY A 247 -4.66 -12.64 0.86
CA GLY A 247 -4.26 -13.89 1.45
C GLY A 247 -2.76 -13.90 1.67
N SER A 248 -2.30 -14.41 2.81
CA SER A 248 -0.88 -14.51 3.15
C SER A 248 -0.53 -15.92 3.60
N LEU A 249 0.71 -16.30 3.35
CA LEU A 249 1.32 -17.53 3.87
C LEU A 249 2.67 -17.16 4.49
N GLY A 250 2.99 -17.77 5.62
CA GLY A 250 4.26 -17.46 6.27
C GLY A 250 4.66 -18.46 7.33
N LEU A 251 5.79 -18.15 7.95
CA LEU A 251 6.37 -18.87 9.07
C LEU A 251 6.55 -17.90 10.23
N ALA A 252 6.06 -18.27 11.39
CA ALA A 252 6.25 -17.54 12.64
C ALA A 252 7.19 -18.34 13.54
N MET A 253 8.09 -17.65 14.22
CA MET A 253 9.05 -18.21 15.16
C MET A 253 8.95 -17.45 16.48
N ASP A 254 8.65 -18.16 17.55
CA ASP A 254 8.64 -17.60 18.90
C ASP A 254 10.08 -17.59 19.42
N VAL A 255 10.66 -16.38 19.52
CA VAL A 255 12.04 -16.17 20.00
C VAL A 255 12.06 -16.16 21.53
N SER A 256 11.01 -15.62 22.14
CA SER A 256 10.72 -15.67 23.58
C SER A 256 9.23 -15.66 23.81
N GLU A 257 8.79 -15.76 25.06
CA GLU A 257 7.35 -15.67 25.41
C GLU A 257 6.72 -14.34 24.97
N GLU A 258 7.52 -13.27 24.93
CA GLU A 258 7.06 -11.93 24.60
C GLU A 258 7.35 -11.53 23.15
N PHE A 259 8.31 -12.19 22.49
CA PHE A 259 8.82 -11.76 21.19
C PHE A 259 8.66 -12.82 20.11
N ARG A 260 7.96 -12.45 19.04
CA ARG A 260 7.73 -13.29 17.86
C ARG A 260 8.29 -12.62 16.61
N PHE A 261 8.99 -13.40 15.82
CA PHE A 261 9.47 -13.07 14.47
C PHE A 261 8.64 -13.85 13.45
N SER A 262 8.21 -13.18 12.38
CA SER A 262 7.51 -13.86 11.30
C SER A 262 8.00 -13.38 9.94
N VAL A 263 8.03 -14.27 8.96
CA VAL A 263 8.31 -13.97 7.57
C VAL A 263 7.19 -14.53 6.71
N GLY A 264 6.75 -13.77 5.73
CA GLY A 264 5.63 -14.22 4.89
C GLY A 264 5.56 -13.52 3.54
N TYR A 265 4.66 -14.08 2.72
CA TYR A 265 4.29 -13.57 1.42
C TYR A 265 2.79 -13.31 1.40
N SER A 266 2.40 -12.15 0.88
CA SER A 266 1.00 -11.74 0.71
C SER A 266 0.67 -11.56 -0.75
N LEU A 267 -0.46 -12.09 -1.16
CA LEU A 267 -1.14 -11.80 -2.42
C LEU A 267 -2.38 -10.95 -2.12
N ILE A 268 -2.47 -9.80 -2.75
CA ILE A 268 -3.55 -8.83 -2.55
C ILE A 268 -4.25 -8.64 -3.88
N TYR A 269 -5.56 -8.81 -3.91
CA TYR A 269 -6.40 -8.51 -5.07
C TYR A 269 -7.34 -7.37 -4.71
N ASN A 270 -7.02 -6.17 -5.17
CA ASN A 270 -7.76 -4.99 -4.80
C ASN A 270 -7.99 -4.05 -5.98
N LYS A 271 -9.04 -3.25 -5.85
CA LYS A 271 -9.31 -2.13 -6.72
C LYS A 271 -8.44 -0.96 -6.28
N ILE A 272 -7.71 -0.38 -7.24
CA ILE A 272 -6.97 0.87 -6.99
C ILE A 272 -7.74 1.98 -7.68
N ASN A 273 -8.21 2.94 -6.89
CA ASN A 273 -8.88 4.12 -7.40
C ASN A 273 -7.87 5.26 -7.56
N LEU A 274 -7.48 5.55 -8.79
CA LEU A 274 -6.58 6.66 -9.12
C LEU A 274 -7.08 7.34 -10.41
N GLY A 275 -7.59 8.55 -10.28
CA GLY A 275 -8.26 9.24 -11.38
C GLY A 275 -9.46 8.44 -11.89
N ASN A 276 -9.50 8.23 -13.20
CA ASN A 276 -10.54 7.42 -13.86
C ASN A 276 -10.22 5.91 -13.85
N ASN A 277 -9.04 5.52 -13.38
CA ASN A 277 -8.68 4.12 -13.29
C ASN A 277 -9.32 3.49 -12.06
N GLN A 278 -10.13 2.46 -12.29
CA GLN A 278 -10.88 1.75 -11.26
C GLN A 278 -10.73 0.23 -11.40
N ASP A 279 -9.63 -0.23 -11.98
CA ASP A 279 -9.43 -1.64 -12.25
C ASP A 279 -8.89 -2.39 -11.05
N PHE A 280 -9.23 -3.68 -10.98
CA PHE A 280 -8.64 -4.59 -10.03
C PHE A 280 -7.26 -5.05 -10.51
N GLY A 281 -6.34 -5.20 -9.57
CA GLY A 281 -4.99 -5.70 -9.85
C GLY A 281 -4.44 -6.55 -8.72
N PHE A 282 -3.57 -7.49 -9.11
CA PHE A 282 -2.81 -8.27 -8.14
C PHE A 282 -1.60 -7.47 -7.66
N GLN A 283 -1.46 -7.37 -6.34
CA GLN A 283 -0.31 -6.81 -5.68
C GLN A 283 0.38 -7.93 -4.90
N HIS A 284 1.69 -7.86 -4.77
CA HIS A 284 2.47 -8.84 -4.04
C HIS A 284 3.30 -8.16 -2.96
N SER A 285 3.43 -8.78 -1.81
CA SER A 285 4.38 -8.31 -0.81
C SER A 285 5.08 -9.45 -0.12
N ILE A 286 6.37 -9.27 0.15
CA ILE A 286 7.16 -10.13 1.03
C ILE A 286 7.42 -9.31 2.28
N PHE A 287 7.14 -9.86 3.44
CA PHE A 287 7.25 -9.12 4.69
C PHE A 287 7.98 -9.90 5.78
N VAL A 288 8.59 -9.13 6.64
CA VAL A 288 9.11 -9.55 7.93
C VAL A 288 8.31 -8.80 9.00
N ARG A 289 7.80 -9.52 9.97
CA ARG A 289 7.03 -8.98 11.08
C ARG A 289 7.75 -9.24 12.38
N LEU A 290 7.92 -8.18 13.18
CA LEU A 290 8.43 -8.23 14.54
C LEU A 290 7.27 -7.88 15.45
N SER A 291 6.84 -8.81 16.30
CA SER A 291 5.71 -8.58 17.21
C SER A 291 6.08 -8.87 18.66
N LEU A 292 5.52 -8.05 19.54
CA LEU A 292 5.54 -8.21 20.98
C LEU A 292 4.19 -8.75 21.42
N SER A 293 4.20 -9.70 22.33
CA SER A 293 3.00 -10.32 22.90
C SER A 293 2.77 -9.79 24.30
N ASN A 294 1.54 -9.39 24.60
CA ASN A 294 1.12 -9.05 25.96
C ASN A 294 0.04 -10.03 26.39
N LEU A 295 0.31 -10.78 27.43
CA LEU A 295 -0.69 -11.61 28.11
C LEU A 295 -1.46 -10.72 29.10
N PHE A 296 -2.71 -10.42 28.76
CA PHE A 296 -3.61 -9.82 29.74
C PHE A 296 -4.11 -10.98 30.64
N GLN A 297 -3.48 -11.16 31.80
CA GLN A 297 -4.04 -11.95 32.86
C GLN A 297 -5.28 -11.21 33.38
N SER A 298 -6.47 -11.77 33.17
CA SER A 298 -7.66 -11.33 33.88
C SER A 298 -7.47 -11.71 35.35
N GLY A 299 -7.06 -10.72 36.17
CA GLY A 299 -7.05 -10.86 37.63
C GLY A 299 -8.45 -10.93 38.20
#